data_3d57ca1f0976f586e84fe6592d51de77
#
_entry.id   3d57ca1f0976f586e84fe6592d51de77
#
_cell.length_a   1.000
_cell.length_b   1.000
_cell.length_c   1.000
_cell.angle_alpha   90.00
_cell.angle_beta   90.00
_cell.angle_gamma   90.00
#
_symmetry.space_group_name_H-M   'P 1'
#
loop_
_entity.id
_entity.type
_entity.pdbx_description
1 polymer ?
#
loop_
_entity_poly.entity_id
_entity_poly.type
_entity_poly.pdbx_seq_one_letter_code
_entity_poly.pdbx_strand_id
1 'polypeptide(L)'
;MNSFFQWEIIGEYLPLFVEGTWMTIKVALICVISGTCWGLALGVGRLAEARHGFWKYFLRYAVQLPVRFYVSFLRGTPLFVQILLIHFALMPMLINPSGGLILSGDIAREIRSQYGAFASAVLAITLNSGAYVSEIFRAGIQSIDRGQSEASRSLGMTYMQTLRKVVLPQAFRRMLPPLGNNAIAIVKDSSLASAIGLAELAYAARTVSGAYARYWEPYLTISLVYWGITLLLSAFVRHLETRYGKGDAR
;
A
#
# COMPACT_ATOMS: atom_id res chain seq x y z
N MET A 1 45.20 -7.65 11.02
CA MET A 1 44.39 -6.62 11.73
C MET A 1 42.92 -6.98 11.44
N ASN A 2 42.20 -7.49 12.44
CA ASN A 2 40.76 -7.68 12.29
C ASN A 2 40.12 -6.29 12.25
N SER A 3 39.78 -5.81 11.04
CA SER A 3 39.02 -4.57 10.91
C SER A 3 37.67 -4.76 11.63
N PHE A 4 37.27 -3.77 12.43
CA PHE A 4 36.01 -3.80 13.16
C PHE A 4 34.84 -4.04 12.18
N PHE A 5 34.96 -3.51 10.97
CA PHE A 5 34.03 -3.72 9.85
C PHE A 5 34.65 -4.59 8.75
N GLN A 6 33.86 -5.48 8.16
CA GLN A 6 34.24 -6.35 7.05
C GLN A 6 33.32 -6.10 5.84
N TRP A 7 33.55 -4.99 5.16
CA TRP A 7 32.74 -4.59 4.00
C TRP A 7 32.92 -5.51 2.78
N GLU A 8 33.95 -6.32 2.75
CA GLU A 8 34.20 -7.34 1.70
C GLU A 8 33.02 -8.30 1.59
N ILE A 9 32.37 -8.64 2.71
CA ILE A 9 31.17 -9.49 2.74
C ILE A 9 30.04 -8.89 1.90
N ILE A 10 29.86 -7.57 1.98
CA ILE A 10 28.83 -6.90 1.18
C ILE A 10 29.15 -6.97 -0.31
N GLY A 11 30.42 -6.86 -0.70
CA GLY A 11 30.86 -7.03 -2.08
C GLY A 11 30.58 -8.44 -2.63
N GLU A 12 30.84 -9.46 -1.82
CA GLU A 12 30.56 -10.86 -2.18
C GLU A 12 29.07 -11.13 -2.41
N TYR A 13 28.21 -10.55 -1.56
CA TYR A 13 26.76 -10.71 -1.63
C TYR A 13 26.03 -9.58 -2.36
N LEU A 14 26.77 -8.73 -3.09
CA LEU A 14 26.16 -7.61 -3.83
C LEU A 14 25.01 -8.04 -4.76
N PRO A 15 25.09 -9.15 -5.52
CA PRO A 15 23.97 -9.61 -6.35
C PRO A 15 22.68 -9.83 -5.54
N LEU A 16 22.79 -10.44 -4.35
CA LEU A 16 21.64 -10.68 -3.46
C LEU A 16 20.98 -9.37 -3.00
N PHE A 17 21.76 -8.34 -2.65
CA PHE A 17 21.24 -7.03 -2.29
C PHE A 17 20.58 -6.32 -3.49
N VAL A 18 21.13 -6.47 -4.70
CA VAL A 18 20.55 -5.90 -5.92
C VAL A 18 19.21 -6.57 -6.25
N GLU A 19 19.15 -7.91 -6.23
CA GLU A 19 17.92 -8.67 -6.45
C GLU A 19 16.87 -8.35 -5.39
N GLY A 20 17.27 -8.29 -4.11
CA GLY A 20 16.39 -7.90 -3.01
C GLY A 20 15.85 -6.48 -3.17
N THR A 21 16.68 -5.53 -3.62
CA THR A 21 16.27 -4.15 -3.93
C THR A 21 15.23 -4.13 -5.04
N TRP A 22 15.47 -4.89 -6.12
CA TRP A 22 14.52 -5.00 -7.23
C TRP A 22 13.18 -5.59 -6.79
N MET A 23 13.22 -6.64 -5.95
CA MET A 23 12.00 -7.24 -5.38
C MET A 23 11.23 -6.24 -4.51
N THR A 24 11.92 -5.48 -3.65
CA THR A 24 11.33 -4.40 -2.85
C THR A 24 10.60 -3.38 -3.72
N ILE A 25 11.27 -2.89 -4.78
CA ILE A 25 10.68 -1.91 -5.72
C ILE A 25 9.47 -2.52 -6.45
N LYS A 26 9.59 -3.76 -6.92
CA LYS A 26 8.51 -4.46 -7.63
C LYS A 26 7.26 -4.62 -6.75
N VAL A 27 7.42 -5.10 -5.52
CA VAL A 27 6.32 -5.24 -4.57
C VAL A 27 5.70 -3.88 -4.26
N ALA A 28 6.53 -2.87 -3.94
CA ALA A 28 6.05 -1.54 -3.62
C ALA A 28 5.25 -0.93 -4.77
N LEU A 29 5.74 -1.01 -6.01
CA LEU A 29 5.06 -0.47 -7.19
C LEU A 29 3.69 -1.13 -7.40
N ILE A 30 3.64 -2.47 -7.34
CA ILE A 30 2.38 -3.21 -7.47
C ILE A 30 1.41 -2.81 -6.37
N CYS A 31 1.86 -2.74 -5.11
CA CYS A 31 1.00 -2.41 -3.97
C CYS A 31 0.53 -0.94 -3.98
N VAL A 32 1.36 -0.01 -4.45
CA VAL A 32 0.94 1.39 -4.63
C VAL A 32 -0.18 1.49 -5.66
N ILE A 33 -0.04 0.84 -6.81
CA ILE A 33 -1.05 0.87 -7.87
C ILE A 33 -2.32 0.15 -7.40
N SER A 34 -2.22 -1.11 -7.00
CA SER A 34 -3.38 -1.91 -6.60
C SER A 34 -4.07 -1.37 -5.35
N GLY A 35 -3.30 -0.92 -4.34
CA GLY A 35 -3.83 -0.32 -3.13
C GLY A 35 -4.53 1.03 -3.40
N THR A 36 -3.99 1.84 -4.33
CA THR A 36 -4.65 3.07 -4.74
C THR A 36 -5.96 2.79 -5.47
N CYS A 37 -5.97 1.87 -6.43
CA CYS A 37 -7.19 1.47 -7.15
C CYS A 37 -8.25 0.92 -6.18
N TRP A 38 -7.84 0.02 -5.28
CA TRP A 38 -8.72 -0.57 -4.29
C TRP A 38 -9.27 0.48 -3.30
N GLY A 39 -8.39 1.34 -2.78
CA GLY A 39 -8.78 2.41 -1.85
C GLY A 39 -9.72 3.45 -2.48
N LEU A 40 -9.52 3.80 -3.76
CA LEU A 40 -10.45 4.66 -4.48
C LEU A 40 -11.81 4.00 -4.65
N ALA A 41 -11.87 2.71 -5.00
CA ALA A 41 -13.12 1.96 -5.09
C ALA A 41 -13.89 1.94 -3.76
N LEU A 42 -13.19 1.69 -2.64
CA LEU A 42 -13.75 1.76 -1.29
C LEU A 42 -14.21 3.19 -0.94
N GLY A 43 -13.42 4.21 -1.30
CA GLY A 43 -13.74 5.62 -1.08
C GLY A 43 -15.01 6.04 -1.80
N VAL A 44 -15.16 5.65 -3.06
CA VAL A 44 -16.41 5.89 -3.84
C VAL A 44 -17.58 5.18 -3.18
N GLY A 45 -17.43 3.92 -2.75
CA GLY A 45 -18.47 3.19 -2.04
C GLY A 45 -18.94 3.89 -0.75
N ARG A 46 -18.02 4.52 -0.01
CA ARG A 46 -18.34 5.28 1.21
C ARG A 46 -19.08 6.59 0.96
N LEU A 47 -18.87 7.21 -0.20
CA LEU A 47 -19.51 8.47 -0.59
C LEU A 47 -20.81 8.25 -1.36
N ALA A 48 -21.11 7.02 -1.77
CA ALA A 48 -22.35 6.72 -2.46
C ALA A 48 -23.55 6.98 -1.53
N GLU A 49 -24.39 7.94 -1.90
CA GLU A 49 -25.60 8.31 -1.18
C GLU A 49 -26.82 8.16 -2.07
N ALA A 50 -27.87 7.54 -1.53
CA ALA A 50 -29.21 7.57 -2.12
C ALA A 50 -30.13 8.38 -1.20
N ARG A 51 -30.93 9.27 -1.81
CA ARG A 51 -31.76 10.20 -1.04
C ARG A 51 -32.96 9.53 -0.36
N HIS A 52 -33.61 8.55 -1.00
CA HIS A 52 -34.84 7.92 -0.52
C HIS A 52 -34.95 6.43 -0.90
N GLY A 53 -35.81 5.71 -0.17
CA GLY A 53 -36.26 4.35 -0.51
C GLY A 53 -35.26 3.24 -0.18
N PHE A 54 -35.48 2.07 -0.76
CA PHE A 54 -34.71 0.85 -0.57
C PHE A 54 -33.20 1.07 -0.79
N TRP A 55 -32.80 1.82 -1.81
CA TRP A 55 -31.40 2.11 -2.14
C TRP A 55 -30.64 2.83 -1.04
N LYS A 56 -31.30 3.66 -0.22
CA LYS A 56 -30.67 4.32 0.94
C LYS A 56 -30.24 3.29 1.98
N TYR A 57 -31.11 2.36 2.32
CA TYR A 57 -30.81 1.30 3.28
C TYR A 57 -29.78 0.31 2.72
N PHE A 58 -29.93 -0.09 1.46
CA PHE A 58 -28.99 -0.97 0.79
C PHE A 58 -27.57 -0.38 0.80
N LEU A 59 -27.37 0.85 0.33
CA LEU A 59 -26.05 1.49 0.34
C LEU A 59 -25.49 1.64 1.76
N ARG A 60 -26.31 1.98 2.75
CA ARG A 60 -25.87 2.13 4.12
C ARG A 60 -25.41 0.79 4.74
N TYR A 61 -26.18 -0.26 4.61
CA TYR A 61 -25.93 -1.53 5.29
C TYR A 61 -25.10 -2.51 4.46
N ALA A 62 -25.28 -2.56 3.15
CA ALA A 62 -24.58 -3.50 2.27
C ALA A 62 -23.26 -2.95 1.72
N VAL A 63 -23.06 -1.61 1.70
CA VAL A 63 -21.83 -1.01 1.18
C VAL A 63 -21.08 -0.23 2.26
N GLN A 64 -21.69 0.81 2.81
CA GLN A 64 -20.96 1.72 3.71
C GLN A 64 -20.54 1.06 5.02
N LEU A 65 -21.40 0.25 5.65
CA LEU A 65 -21.08 -0.41 6.92
C LEU A 65 -19.95 -1.44 6.78
N PRO A 66 -19.97 -2.37 5.80
CA PRO A 66 -18.85 -3.28 5.55
C PRO A 66 -17.55 -2.55 5.22
N VAL A 67 -17.59 -1.49 4.40
CA VAL A 67 -16.40 -0.70 4.09
C VAL A 67 -15.84 0.00 5.32
N ARG A 68 -16.70 0.57 6.19
CA ARG A 68 -16.26 1.18 7.46
C ARG A 68 -15.62 0.15 8.39
N PHE A 69 -16.22 -1.02 8.51
CA PHE A 69 -15.66 -2.12 9.30
C PHE A 69 -14.28 -2.55 8.74
N TYR A 70 -14.19 -2.79 7.44
CA TYR A 70 -12.95 -3.14 6.75
C TYR A 70 -11.84 -2.10 7.00
N VAL A 71 -12.13 -0.82 6.79
CA VAL A 71 -11.16 0.27 7.00
C VAL A 71 -10.75 0.38 8.46
N SER A 72 -11.70 0.26 9.39
CA SER A 72 -11.42 0.27 10.83
C SER A 72 -10.54 -0.90 11.25
N PHE A 73 -10.85 -2.11 10.78
CA PHE A 73 -10.11 -3.33 11.11
C PHE A 73 -8.67 -3.28 10.58
N LEU A 74 -8.48 -2.97 9.29
CA LEU A 74 -7.14 -2.98 8.70
C LEU A 74 -6.24 -1.84 9.19
N ARG A 75 -6.82 -0.68 9.52
CA ARG A 75 -6.05 0.41 10.13
C ARG A 75 -5.84 0.25 11.63
N GLY A 76 -6.66 -0.54 12.29
CA GLY A 76 -6.59 -0.82 13.72
C GLY A 76 -5.72 -2.03 14.09
N THR A 77 -5.23 -2.79 13.10
CA THR A 77 -4.38 -3.97 13.32
C THR A 77 -3.01 -3.79 12.67
N PRO A 78 -1.92 -4.36 13.25
CA PRO A 78 -0.58 -4.26 12.69
C PRO A 78 -0.48 -4.96 11.32
N LEU A 79 0.12 -4.28 10.32
CA LEU A 79 0.34 -4.87 9.00
C LEU A 79 1.13 -6.19 9.06
N PHE A 80 2.10 -6.27 9.96
CA PHE A 80 2.87 -7.50 10.18
C PHE A 80 1.96 -8.70 10.50
N VAL A 81 1.01 -8.52 11.41
CA VAL A 81 0.04 -9.57 11.76
C VAL A 81 -0.86 -9.92 10.58
N GLN A 82 -1.26 -8.94 9.78
CA GLN A 82 -2.06 -9.16 8.58
C GLN A 82 -1.29 -10.00 7.54
N ILE A 83 0.01 -9.72 7.34
CA ILE A 83 0.87 -10.52 6.46
C ILE A 83 0.94 -11.98 6.93
N LEU A 84 1.16 -12.20 8.24
CA LEU A 84 1.22 -13.56 8.80
C LEU A 84 -0.12 -14.29 8.66
N LEU A 85 -1.23 -13.62 8.96
CA LEU A 85 -2.59 -14.18 8.85
C LEU A 85 -2.90 -14.57 7.40
N ILE A 86 -2.58 -13.71 6.45
CA ILE A 86 -2.82 -13.98 5.02
C ILE A 86 -1.92 -15.14 4.56
N HIS A 87 -0.64 -15.14 4.91
CA HIS A 87 0.29 -16.16 4.44
C HIS A 87 0.05 -17.54 5.06
N PHE A 88 -0.14 -17.60 6.38
CA PHE A 88 -0.21 -18.88 7.09
C PHE A 88 -1.64 -19.40 7.29
N ALA A 89 -2.66 -18.57 7.19
CA ALA A 89 -4.05 -19.01 7.34
C ALA A 89 -4.87 -18.88 6.06
N LEU A 90 -4.97 -17.67 5.48
CA LEU A 90 -5.84 -17.41 4.33
C LEU A 90 -5.34 -18.10 3.06
N MET A 91 -4.05 -17.96 2.72
CA MET A 91 -3.51 -18.56 1.49
C MET A 91 -3.58 -20.08 1.48
N PRO A 92 -3.25 -20.82 2.56
CA PRO A 92 -3.46 -22.26 2.61
C PRO A 92 -4.93 -22.69 2.53
N MET A 93 -5.85 -21.88 3.00
CA MET A 93 -7.28 -22.15 2.86
C MET A 93 -7.76 -22.00 1.41
N LEU A 94 -7.20 -21.03 0.67
CA LEU A 94 -7.57 -20.76 -0.71
C LEU A 94 -6.85 -21.68 -1.71
N ILE A 95 -5.55 -21.87 -1.50
CA ILE A 95 -4.64 -22.59 -2.42
C ILE A 95 -3.91 -23.66 -1.63
N ASN A 96 -4.35 -24.93 -1.76
CA ASN A 96 -3.77 -26.05 -1.05
C ASN A 96 -3.76 -27.31 -1.93
N PRO A 97 -2.59 -27.99 -2.07
CA PRO A 97 -2.50 -29.25 -2.80
C PRO A 97 -3.48 -30.31 -2.34
N SER A 98 -3.77 -30.37 -1.04
CA SER A 98 -4.66 -31.37 -0.41
C SER A 98 -6.16 -31.01 -0.45
N GLY A 99 -6.52 -29.83 -0.99
CA GLY A 99 -7.92 -29.38 -1.06
C GLY A 99 -8.08 -27.89 -0.69
N GLY A 100 -7.65 -26.99 -1.57
CA GLY A 100 -7.91 -25.55 -1.44
C GLY A 100 -9.27 -25.18 -1.99
N LEU A 101 -9.87 -24.10 -1.47
CA LEU A 101 -11.18 -23.60 -1.93
C LEU A 101 -11.17 -23.11 -3.37
N ILE A 102 -10.04 -22.61 -3.87
CA ILE A 102 -9.89 -22.06 -5.23
C ILE A 102 -9.03 -22.98 -6.09
N LEU A 103 -7.88 -23.41 -5.57
CA LEU A 103 -6.93 -24.24 -6.31
C LEU A 103 -6.43 -25.40 -5.45
N SER A 104 -6.34 -26.60 -6.06
CA SER A 104 -5.83 -27.84 -5.44
C SER A 104 -4.90 -28.59 -6.38
N GLY A 105 -4.28 -29.68 -5.89
CA GLY A 105 -3.40 -30.52 -6.67
C GLY A 105 -2.03 -29.89 -6.96
N ASP A 106 -1.38 -30.34 -8.04
CA ASP A 106 0.00 -29.96 -8.38
C ASP A 106 0.15 -28.48 -8.73
N ILE A 107 -0.86 -27.91 -9.40
CA ILE A 107 -0.89 -26.45 -9.70
C ILE A 107 -0.85 -25.63 -8.41
N ALA A 108 -1.62 -26.02 -7.40
CA ALA A 108 -1.60 -25.32 -6.10
C ALA A 108 -0.24 -25.45 -5.41
N ARG A 109 0.43 -26.61 -5.54
CA ARG A 109 1.78 -26.83 -5.01
C ARG A 109 2.79 -25.92 -5.67
N GLU A 110 2.78 -25.84 -7.00
CA GLU A 110 3.69 -25.01 -7.79
C GLU A 110 3.51 -23.53 -7.48
N ILE A 111 2.28 -23.03 -7.51
CA ILE A 111 1.99 -21.62 -7.19
C ILE A 111 2.41 -21.27 -5.77
N ARG A 112 2.16 -22.12 -4.78
CA ARG A 112 2.57 -21.86 -3.40
C ARG A 112 4.09 -21.86 -3.22
N SER A 113 4.79 -22.78 -3.86
CA SER A 113 6.25 -22.87 -3.72
C SER A 113 6.97 -21.71 -4.40
N GLN A 114 6.51 -21.26 -5.56
CA GLN A 114 7.16 -20.20 -6.33
C GLN A 114 6.68 -18.80 -5.97
N TYR A 115 5.40 -18.63 -5.73
CA TYR A 115 4.77 -17.31 -5.61
C TYR A 115 4.07 -17.08 -4.27
N GLY A 116 4.03 -18.06 -3.38
CA GLY A 116 3.22 -17.99 -2.14
C GLY A 116 3.57 -16.79 -1.26
N ALA A 117 4.83 -16.53 -0.99
CA ALA A 117 5.28 -15.38 -0.21
C ALA A 117 4.99 -14.05 -0.93
N PHE A 118 5.29 -13.99 -2.23
CA PHE A 118 5.03 -12.79 -3.05
C PHE A 118 3.54 -12.44 -3.11
N ALA A 119 2.69 -13.42 -3.43
CA ALA A 119 1.24 -13.21 -3.51
C ALA A 119 0.64 -12.80 -2.15
N SER A 120 1.08 -13.43 -1.06
CA SER A 120 0.65 -13.08 0.30
C SER A 120 1.05 -11.66 0.69
N ALA A 121 2.30 -11.27 0.41
CA ALA A 121 2.79 -9.93 0.69
C ALA A 121 2.04 -8.88 -0.11
N VAL A 122 1.90 -9.07 -1.44
CA VAL A 122 1.17 -8.16 -2.31
C VAL A 122 -0.28 -8.03 -1.87
N LEU A 123 -0.96 -9.13 -1.55
CA LEU A 123 -2.35 -9.10 -1.09
C LEU A 123 -2.49 -8.33 0.23
N ALA A 124 -1.66 -8.66 1.24
CA ALA A 124 -1.72 -8.03 2.55
C ALA A 124 -1.48 -6.51 2.47
N ILE A 125 -0.40 -6.11 1.81
CA ILE A 125 -0.03 -4.70 1.68
C ILE A 125 -1.05 -3.93 0.84
N THR A 126 -1.58 -4.53 -0.24
CA THR A 126 -2.65 -3.94 -1.07
C THR A 126 -3.92 -3.68 -0.25
N LEU A 127 -4.37 -4.68 0.50
CA LEU A 127 -5.56 -4.54 1.34
C LEU A 127 -5.36 -3.47 2.42
N ASN A 128 -4.23 -3.48 3.10
CA ASN A 128 -3.89 -2.49 4.11
C ASN A 128 -3.82 -1.08 3.51
N SER A 129 -3.02 -0.89 2.45
CA SER A 129 -2.90 0.39 1.75
C SER A 129 -4.25 0.90 1.23
N GLY A 130 -5.10 0.02 0.69
CA GLY A 130 -6.44 0.38 0.25
C GLY A 130 -7.30 0.99 1.35
N ALA A 131 -7.17 0.51 2.59
CA ALA A 131 -7.86 1.09 3.74
C ALA A 131 -7.36 2.52 4.04
N TYR A 132 -6.04 2.77 3.98
CA TYR A 132 -5.46 4.11 4.13
C TYR A 132 -5.86 5.05 3.00
N VAL A 133 -5.77 4.60 1.74
CA VAL A 133 -6.14 5.40 0.56
C VAL A 133 -7.63 5.76 0.59
N SER A 134 -8.51 4.83 0.99
CA SER A 134 -9.94 5.14 1.17
C SER A 134 -10.18 6.29 2.16
N GLU A 135 -9.40 6.36 3.22
CA GLU A 135 -9.48 7.44 4.20
C GLU A 135 -8.88 8.75 3.67
N ILE A 136 -7.75 8.68 2.94
CA ILE A 136 -7.17 9.83 2.25
C ILE A 136 -8.19 10.44 1.28
N PHE A 137 -8.87 9.59 0.50
CA PHE A 137 -9.90 10.01 -0.45
C PHE A 137 -11.08 10.70 0.27
N ARG A 138 -11.59 10.10 1.34
CA ARG A 138 -12.65 10.69 2.15
C ARG A 138 -12.23 12.04 2.73
N ALA A 139 -11.05 12.10 3.35
CA ALA A 139 -10.54 13.33 3.97
C ALA A 139 -10.28 14.42 2.92
N GLY A 140 -9.75 14.06 1.75
CA GLY A 140 -9.52 15.00 0.66
C GLY A 140 -10.81 15.66 0.15
N ILE A 141 -11.88 14.89 -0.03
CA ILE A 141 -13.18 15.45 -0.42
C ILE A 141 -13.77 16.31 0.68
N GLN A 142 -13.70 15.87 1.93
CA GLN A 142 -14.24 16.61 3.06
C GLN A 142 -13.45 17.87 3.41
N SER A 143 -12.21 18.00 2.93
CA SER A 143 -11.39 19.19 3.14
C SER A 143 -11.82 20.37 2.27
N ILE A 144 -12.61 20.14 1.21
CA ILE A 144 -13.08 21.21 0.33
C ILE A 144 -14.17 22.01 1.04
N ASP A 145 -14.02 23.32 1.01
CA ASP A 145 -14.99 24.25 1.62
C ASP A 145 -16.40 24.02 1.06
N ARG A 146 -17.40 24.00 1.95
CA ARG A 146 -18.80 23.79 1.60
C ARG A 146 -19.33 24.88 0.70
N GLY A 147 -18.85 26.12 0.86
CA GLY A 147 -19.19 27.25 0.01
C GLY A 147 -18.90 27.00 -1.47
N GLN A 148 -17.86 26.21 -1.82
CA GLN A 148 -17.61 25.80 -3.21
C GLN A 148 -18.76 24.97 -3.80
N SER A 149 -19.31 24.06 -2.99
CA SER A 149 -20.46 23.24 -3.39
C SER A 149 -21.77 24.07 -3.42
N GLU A 150 -21.95 24.96 -2.49
CA GLU A 150 -23.13 25.85 -2.43
C GLU A 150 -23.14 26.84 -3.60
N ALA A 151 -22.02 27.52 -3.87
CA ALA A 151 -21.88 28.45 -4.98
C ALA A 151 -22.13 27.76 -6.33
N SER A 152 -21.53 26.58 -6.54
CA SER A 152 -21.74 25.85 -7.81
C SER A 152 -23.19 25.42 -8.02
N ARG A 153 -23.89 25.04 -6.94
CA ARG A 153 -25.31 24.68 -6.99
C ARG A 153 -26.21 25.89 -7.20
N SER A 154 -25.86 27.06 -6.67
CA SER A 154 -26.56 28.31 -6.93
C SER A 154 -26.47 28.72 -8.39
N LEU A 155 -25.40 28.33 -9.09
CA LEU A 155 -25.24 28.50 -10.55
C LEU A 155 -26.00 27.41 -11.38
N GLY A 156 -26.84 26.59 -10.73
CA GLY A 156 -27.66 25.57 -11.39
C GLY A 156 -26.94 24.24 -11.65
N MET A 157 -25.75 24.01 -11.11
CA MET A 157 -25.06 22.72 -11.27
C MET A 157 -25.72 21.61 -10.47
N THR A 158 -25.88 20.44 -11.08
CA THR A 158 -26.32 19.23 -10.37
C THR A 158 -25.22 18.77 -9.39
N TYR A 159 -25.61 17.95 -8.40
CA TYR A 159 -24.65 17.37 -7.44
C TYR A 159 -23.46 16.67 -8.15
N MET A 160 -23.74 15.88 -9.19
CA MET A 160 -22.69 15.19 -9.93
C MET A 160 -21.79 16.14 -10.72
N GLN A 161 -22.34 17.21 -11.28
CA GLN A 161 -21.56 18.26 -11.95
C GLN A 161 -20.68 19.01 -10.95
N THR A 162 -21.21 19.39 -9.79
CA THR A 162 -20.46 20.01 -8.70
C THR A 162 -19.33 19.11 -8.22
N LEU A 163 -19.64 17.84 -7.95
CA LEU A 163 -18.63 16.86 -7.51
C LEU A 163 -17.51 16.72 -8.54
N ARG A 164 -17.85 16.47 -9.82
CA ARG A 164 -16.88 16.17 -10.88
C ARG A 164 -16.08 17.39 -11.33
N LYS A 165 -16.70 18.56 -11.42
CA LYS A 165 -16.09 19.76 -12.01
C LYS A 165 -15.47 20.71 -10.98
N VAL A 166 -15.94 20.69 -9.73
CA VAL A 166 -15.51 21.63 -8.68
C VAL A 166 -14.77 20.92 -7.55
N VAL A 167 -15.40 19.91 -6.93
CA VAL A 167 -14.87 19.28 -5.71
C VAL A 167 -13.72 18.33 -6.02
N LEU A 168 -13.90 17.36 -6.93
CA LEU A 168 -12.88 16.32 -7.22
C LEU A 168 -11.54 16.89 -7.72
N PRO A 169 -11.48 17.88 -8.64
CA PRO A 169 -10.20 18.44 -9.08
C PRO A 169 -9.42 19.11 -7.94
N GLN A 170 -10.13 19.80 -7.03
CA GLN A 170 -9.51 20.44 -5.86
C GLN A 170 -9.10 19.37 -4.83
N ALA A 171 -9.98 18.43 -4.52
CA ALA A 171 -9.72 17.34 -3.59
C ALA A 171 -8.52 16.49 -4.03
N PHE A 172 -8.39 16.19 -5.34
CA PHE A 172 -7.27 15.43 -5.87
C PHE A 172 -5.92 16.08 -5.56
N ARG A 173 -5.83 17.40 -5.73
CA ARG A 173 -4.61 18.15 -5.38
C ARG A 173 -4.25 18.00 -3.91
N ARG A 174 -5.24 18.08 -3.01
CA ARG A 174 -5.05 17.91 -1.56
C ARG A 174 -4.72 16.47 -1.15
N MET A 175 -5.08 15.48 -1.97
CA MET A 175 -4.76 14.08 -1.73
C MET A 175 -3.33 13.70 -2.15
N LEU A 176 -2.69 14.44 -3.05
CA LEU A 176 -1.36 14.09 -3.59
C LEU A 176 -0.29 13.91 -2.50
N PRO A 177 -0.11 14.84 -1.53
CA PRO A 177 0.87 14.67 -0.47
C PRO A 177 0.64 13.40 0.38
N PRO A 178 -0.56 13.16 0.94
CA PRO A 178 -0.79 11.94 1.72
C PRO A 178 -0.72 10.65 0.89
N LEU A 179 -1.06 10.66 -0.41
CA LEU A 179 -0.84 9.51 -1.30
C LEU A 179 0.65 9.24 -1.50
N GLY A 180 1.45 10.29 -1.70
CA GLY A 180 2.90 10.17 -1.78
C GLY A 180 3.51 9.60 -0.50
N ASN A 181 3.09 10.09 0.66
CA ASN A 181 3.53 9.56 1.94
C ASN A 181 3.12 8.10 2.16
N ASN A 182 1.94 7.69 1.70
CA ASN A 182 1.51 6.29 1.71
C ASN A 182 2.41 5.42 0.80
N ALA A 183 2.79 5.91 -0.38
CA ALA A 183 3.71 5.19 -1.27
C ALA A 183 5.10 5.00 -0.62
N ILE A 184 5.62 6.02 0.06
CA ILE A 184 6.89 5.93 0.81
C ILE A 184 6.76 4.93 1.97
N ALA A 185 5.63 4.89 2.67
CA ALA A 185 5.37 3.91 3.71
C ALA A 185 5.38 2.48 3.16
N ILE A 186 4.71 2.22 2.02
CA ILE A 186 4.66 0.90 1.38
C ILE A 186 6.07 0.37 1.06
N VAL A 187 7.00 1.20 0.59
CA VAL A 187 8.39 0.78 0.35
C VAL A 187 9.04 0.25 1.62
N LYS A 188 8.83 0.90 2.76
CA LYS A 188 9.39 0.45 4.05
C LYS A 188 8.64 -0.77 4.60
N ASP A 189 7.33 -0.78 4.47
CA ASP A 189 6.46 -1.84 4.96
C ASP A 189 6.65 -3.16 4.21
N SER A 190 7.14 -3.11 2.94
CA SER A 190 7.48 -4.32 2.19
C SER A 190 8.55 -5.16 2.89
N SER A 191 9.42 -4.56 3.71
CA SER A 191 10.43 -5.26 4.52
C SER A 191 9.84 -6.29 5.50
N LEU A 192 8.60 -6.07 5.95
CA LEU A 192 7.89 -7.01 6.84
C LEU A 192 7.64 -8.37 6.17
N ALA A 193 7.59 -8.39 4.83
CA ALA A 193 7.39 -9.62 4.07
C ALA A 193 8.61 -10.56 4.09
N SER A 194 9.76 -10.09 4.53
CA SER A 194 10.93 -10.96 4.80
C SER A 194 10.61 -12.06 5.81
N ALA A 195 9.69 -11.80 6.74
CA ALA A 195 9.29 -12.76 7.78
C ALA A 195 8.55 -13.98 7.22
N ILE A 196 7.93 -13.87 6.05
CA ILE A 196 7.27 -14.97 5.35
C ILE A 196 8.13 -15.56 4.22
N GLY A 197 9.43 -15.21 4.19
CA GLY A 197 10.38 -15.76 3.22
C GLY A 197 10.40 -15.06 1.87
N LEU A 198 9.79 -13.87 1.74
CA LEU A 198 9.94 -13.08 0.52
C LEU A 198 11.39 -12.58 0.39
N ALA A 199 12.05 -12.92 -0.71
CA ALA A 199 13.46 -12.57 -0.99
C ALA A 199 13.57 -11.09 -1.43
N GLU A 200 13.17 -10.15 -0.56
CA GLU A 200 13.33 -8.72 -0.71
C GLU A 200 14.57 -8.22 0.06
N LEU A 201 14.81 -6.93 0.09
CA LEU A 201 16.06 -6.33 0.61
C LEU A 201 16.35 -6.68 2.08
N ALA A 202 15.36 -6.69 2.98
CA ALA A 202 15.56 -7.07 4.38
C ALA A 202 15.84 -8.57 4.53
N TYR A 203 15.29 -9.40 3.66
CA TYR A 203 15.62 -10.83 3.60
C TYR A 203 17.09 -11.05 3.23
N ALA A 204 17.63 -10.30 2.26
CA ALA A 204 19.04 -10.35 1.87
C ALA A 204 19.94 -10.05 3.07
N ALA A 205 19.68 -8.97 3.80
CA ALA A 205 20.45 -8.64 5.00
C ALA A 205 20.38 -9.73 6.08
N ARG A 206 19.19 -10.31 6.30
CA ARG A 206 19.00 -11.41 7.27
C ARG A 206 19.79 -12.66 6.86
N THR A 207 19.82 -12.98 5.58
CA THR A 207 20.58 -14.13 5.04
C THR A 207 22.08 -13.95 5.31
N VAL A 208 22.63 -12.78 4.96
CA VAL A 208 24.06 -12.49 5.16
C VAL A 208 24.40 -12.44 6.66
N SER A 209 23.55 -11.78 7.48
CA SER A 209 23.76 -11.71 8.92
C SER A 209 23.76 -13.11 9.56
N GLY A 210 22.89 -14.01 9.11
CA GLY A 210 22.82 -15.38 9.60
C GLY A 210 24.04 -16.22 9.21
N ALA A 211 24.58 -16.02 7.98
CA ALA A 211 25.74 -16.75 7.50
C ALA A 211 27.06 -16.39 8.23
N TYR A 212 27.23 -15.10 8.58
CA TYR A 212 28.49 -14.60 9.15
C TYR A 212 28.40 -14.21 10.62
N ALA A 213 27.20 -14.30 11.25
CA ALA A 213 26.93 -13.78 12.60
C ALA A 213 27.33 -12.27 12.76
N ARG A 214 27.22 -11.52 11.67
CA ARG A 214 27.53 -10.08 11.62
C ARG A 214 26.29 -9.29 11.25
N TYR A 215 26.03 -8.22 12.00
CA TYR A 215 24.76 -7.47 11.90
C TYR A 215 24.98 -6.03 11.37
N TRP A 216 26.14 -5.42 11.67
CA TRP A 216 26.35 -4.02 11.33
C TRP A 216 26.37 -3.77 9.82
N GLU A 217 27.20 -4.50 9.09
CA GLU A 217 27.40 -4.27 7.66
C GLU A 217 26.14 -4.53 6.85
N PRO A 218 25.45 -5.71 6.98
CA PRO A 218 24.24 -5.98 6.22
C PRO A 218 23.11 -4.99 6.55
N TYR A 219 22.83 -4.74 7.84
CA TYR A 219 21.71 -3.87 8.22
C TYR A 219 21.99 -2.40 7.94
N LEU A 220 23.23 -1.93 8.05
CA LEU A 220 23.59 -0.58 7.63
C LEU A 220 23.48 -0.41 6.11
N THR A 221 23.90 -1.41 5.35
CA THR A 221 23.76 -1.42 3.88
C THR A 221 22.31 -1.26 3.46
N ILE A 222 21.39 -2.10 3.97
CA ILE A 222 19.99 -1.98 3.61
C ILE A 222 19.35 -0.68 4.12
N SER A 223 19.77 -0.17 5.28
CA SER A 223 19.30 1.10 5.79
C SER A 223 19.64 2.24 4.82
N LEU A 224 20.85 2.25 4.28
CA LEU A 224 21.28 3.24 3.28
C LEU A 224 20.52 3.07 1.96
N VAL A 225 20.28 1.83 1.51
CA VAL A 225 19.52 1.57 0.28
C VAL A 225 18.06 2.01 0.44
N TYR A 226 17.37 1.64 1.53
CA TYR A 226 16.01 2.12 1.81
C TYR A 226 15.95 3.63 1.91
N TRP A 227 16.92 4.25 2.57
CA TRP A 227 17.01 5.70 2.66
C TRP A 227 17.16 6.34 1.28
N GLY A 228 18.03 5.83 0.43
CA GLY A 228 18.19 6.29 -0.95
C GLY A 228 16.89 6.19 -1.76
N ILE A 229 16.19 5.03 -1.72
CA ILE A 229 14.92 4.82 -2.41
C ILE A 229 13.87 5.82 -1.91
N THR A 230 13.75 5.98 -0.59
CA THR A 230 12.76 6.89 0.02
C THR A 230 13.08 8.36 -0.24
N LEU A 231 14.36 8.75 -0.32
CA LEU A 231 14.77 10.09 -0.72
C LEU A 231 14.36 10.41 -2.17
N LEU A 232 14.64 9.49 -3.11
CA LEU A 232 14.26 9.66 -4.51
C LEU A 232 12.73 9.76 -4.66
N LEU A 233 11.99 8.89 -3.98
CA LEU A 233 10.54 8.93 -3.99
C LEU A 233 9.99 10.20 -3.36
N SER A 234 10.57 10.66 -2.25
CA SER A 234 10.20 11.93 -1.58
C SER A 234 10.47 13.15 -2.45
N ALA A 235 11.58 13.15 -3.21
CA ALA A 235 11.88 14.20 -4.16
C ALA A 235 10.87 14.23 -5.30
N PHE A 236 10.48 13.06 -5.82
CA PHE A 236 9.44 12.93 -6.85
C PHE A 236 8.08 13.43 -6.36
N VAL A 237 7.65 13.02 -5.16
CA VAL A 237 6.40 13.47 -4.54
C VAL A 237 6.39 15.00 -4.39
N ARG A 238 7.45 15.59 -3.84
CA ARG A 238 7.59 17.06 -3.72
C ARG A 238 7.51 17.77 -5.07
N HIS A 239 8.09 17.18 -6.12
CA HIS A 239 7.97 17.75 -7.46
C HIS A 239 6.51 17.78 -7.93
N LEU A 240 5.76 16.70 -7.71
CA LEU A 240 4.32 16.65 -8.01
C LEU A 240 3.53 17.67 -7.19
N GLU A 241 3.81 17.81 -5.91
CA GLU A 241 3.18 18.79 -5.02
C GLU A 241 3.41 20.23 -5.50
N THR A 242 4.65 20.59 -5.85
CA THR A 242 4.96 21.93 -6.34
C THR A 242 4.31 22.23 -7.70
N ARG A 243 4.15 21.22 -8.55
CA ARG A 243 3.54 21.38 -9.87
C ARG A 243 2.02 21.48 -9.81
N TYR A 244 1.38 20.71 -8.94
CA TYR A 244 -0.09 20.59 -8.87
C TYR A 244 -0.70 21.28 -7.64
N GLY A 245 0.08 21.59 -6.60
CA GLY A 245 -0.39 22.20 -5.36
C GLY A 245 -0.50 23.73 -5.38
N LYS A 246 0.01 24.42 -6.40
CA LYS A 246 0.04 25.91 -6.49
C LYS A 246 -1.33 26.60 -6.60
N GLY A 247 -2.44 25.90 -6.41
CA GLY A 247 -3.79 26.46 -6.51
C GLY A 247 -4.42 26.96 -5.21
N ASP A 248 -3.84 26.68 -4.03
CA ASP A 248 -4.46 26.97 -2.72
C ASP A 248 -3.85 28.19 -1.97
N ALA A 249 -2.92 28.92 -2.58
CA ALA A 249 -2.32 30.13 -2.00
C ALA A 249 -2.96 31.40 -2.56
N ARG A 250 -4.27 31.58 -2.37
CA ARG A 250 -4.95 32.90 -2.42
C ARG A 250 -6.16 32.88 -1.51
#